data_f28a51c0776e653f92e4957c081804e7
#
_entry.id   f28a51c0776e653f92e4957c081804e7
#
_cell.length_a   1.000
_cell.length_b   1.000
_cell.length_c   1.000
_cell.angle_alpha   90.00
_cell.angle_beta   90.00
_cell.angle_gamma   90.00
#
_symmetry.space_group_name_H-M   'P 1'
#
loop_
_entity.id
_entity.type
_entity.pdbx_description
1 polymer ?
#
loop_
_entity_poly.entity_id
_entity_poly.type
_entity_poly.pdbx_seq_one_letter_code
_entity_poly.pdbx_strand_id
1 'polypeptide(L)'
;VVSLLDINLLIALAWPNHVHNRAALRWFEKNHKSGWATCPLTESGFVRVSSNPRILPEARSPREAIALLRRMVALADHVFWQDDISIAASDFIDETKLLGHRQITDAHLLAVALRHGGRLATLDRGVTQLVPASRTASHAVTLVLAEA
;
A
#
# COMPACT_ATOMS: atom_id res chain seq x y z
N VAL A 1 0.07 13.09 -8.87
CA VAL A 1 0.98 12.00 -8.53
C VAL A 1 0.19 10.74 -8.23
N VAL A 2 0.57 9.63 -8.82
CA VAL A 2 -0.07 8.32 -8.58
C VAL A 2 0.35 7.80 -7.21
N SER A 3 -0.61 7.26 -6.47
CA SER A 3 -0.38 6.67 -5.15
C SER A 3 -0.41 5.14 -5.24
N LEU A 4 0.68 4.49 -4.82
CA LEU A 4 0.69 3.05 -4.56
C LEU A 4 -0.03 2.81 -3.23
N LEU A 5 -1.03 1.96 -3.22
CA LEU A 5 -1.77 1.66 -2.00
C LEU A 5 -1.09 0.52 -1.24
N ASP A 6 -0.71 0.80 0.00
CA ASP A 6 -0.16 -0.22 0.89
C ASP A 6 -1.19 -1.31 1.16
N ILE A 7 -0.72 -2.49 1.51
CA ILE A 7 -1.57 -3.65 1.82
C ILE A 7 -2.62 -3.30 2.87
N ASN A 8 -2.22 -2.62 3.95
CA ASN A 8 -3.16 -2.22 5.00
C ASN A 8 -4.28 -1.31 4.48
N LEU A 9 -3.96 -0.43 3.55
CA LEU A 9 -4.95 0.48 2.96
C LEU A 9 -5.90 -0.26 2.00
N LEU A 10 -5.38 -1.19 1.20
CA LEU A 10 -6.22 -2.04 0.35
C LEU A 10 -7.20 -2.86 1.18
N ILE A 11 -6.75 -3.43 2.28
CA ILE A 11 -7.60 -4.19 3.22
C ILE A 11 -8.67 -3.28 3.82
N ALA A 12 -8.31 -2.10 4.29
CA ALA A 12 -9.26 -1.15 4.87
C ALA A 12 -10.34 -0.72 3.87
N LEU A 13 -9.98 -0.55 2.60
CA LEU A 13 -10.94 -0.21 1.54
C LEU A 13 -11.90 -1.36 1.24
N ALA A 14 -11.41 -2.60 1.23
CA ALA A 14 -12.18 -3.76 0.80
C ALA A 14 -13.14 -4.28 1.88
N TRP A 15 -12.80 -4.11 3.15
CA TRP A 15 -13.53 -4.73 4.26
C TRP A 15 -14.36 -3.71 5.02
N PRO A 16 -15.71 -3.72 4.89
CA PRO A 16 -16.58 -2.70 5.50
C PRO A 16 -16.47 -2.61 7.02
N ASN A 17 -16.16 -3.72 7.70
CA ASN A 17 -16.03 -3.74 9.15
C ASN A 17 -14.64 -3.36 9.65
N HIS A 18 -13.72 -3.04 8.77
CA HIS A 18 -12.38 -2.58 9.16
C HIS A 18 -12.50 -1.24 9.89
N VAL A 19 -11.73 -1.08 10.97
CA VAL A 19 -11.79 0.14 11.81
C VAL A 19 -11.47 1.41 11.00
N HIS A 20 -10.64 1.31 9.98
CA HIS A 20 -10.25 2.43 9.12
C HIS A 20 -10.98 2.47 7.76
N ASN A 21 -12.02 1.66 7.59
CA ASN A 21 -12.74 1.59 6.30
C ASN A 21 -13.26 2.96 5.86
N ARG A 22 -13.89 3.69 6.78
CA ARG A 22 -14.49 5.00 6.45
C ARG A 22 -13.44 6.02 6.03
N ALA A 23 -12.34 6.11 6.77
CA ALA A 23 -11.23 7.01 6.45
C ALA A 23 -10.59 6.64 5.10
N ALA A 24 -10.40 5.35 4.85
CA ALA A 24 -9.83 4.85 3.59
C ALA A 24 -10.73 5.19 2.40
N LEU A 25 -12.04 4.96 2.52
CA LEU A 25 -13.00 5.29 1.45
C LEU A 25 -13.03 6.78 1.15
N ARG A 26 -13.04 7.63 2.17
CA ARG A 26 -13.00 9.09 1.98
C ARG A 26 -11.75 9.53 1.25
N TRP A 27 -10.62 9.01 1.68
CA TRP A 27 -9.35 9.33 1.02
C TRP A 27 -9.37 8.87 -0.44
N PHE A 28 -9.83 7.67 -0.69
CA PHE A 28 -9.88 7.10 -2.04
C PHE A 28 -10.79 7.93 -2.95
N GLU A 29 -11.98 8.30 -2.50
CA GLU A 29 -12.90 9.13 -3.26
C GLU A 29 -12.27 10.46 -3.69
N LYS A 30 -11.49 11.06 -2.80
CA LYS A 30 -10.85 12.36 -3.08
C LYS A 30 -9.63 12.25 -3.98
N ASN A 31 -8.94 11.10 -3.98
CA ASN A 31 -7.60 11.01 -4.54
C ASN A 31 -7.47 10.08 -5.75
N HIS A 32 -8.42 9.19 -5.99
CA HIS A 32 -8.28 8.17 -7.05
C HIS A 32 -8.10 8.76 -8.45
N LYS A 33 -8.65 9.95 -8.71
CA LYS A 33 -8.57 10.60 -10.02
C LYS A 33 -7.15 10.96 -10.43
N SER A 34 -6.26 11.15 -9.47
CA SER A 34 -4.83 11.36 -9.74
C SER A 34 -4.12 10.07 -10.15
N GLY A 35 -4.79 8.95 -10.09
CA GLY A 35 -4.25 7.63 -10.32
C GLY A 35 -3.91 6.92 -9.03
N TRP A 36 -4.18 5.62 -9.00
CA TRP A 36 -3.81 4.77 -7.88
C TRP A 36 -3.27 3.45 -8.41
N ALA A 37 -2.34 2.87 -7.70
CA ALA A 37 -1.58 1.74 -8.18
C ALA A 37 -1.60 0.56 -7.22
N THR A 38 -1.48 -0.63 -7.81
CA THR A 38 -1.06 -1.84 -7.12
C THR A 38 0.21 -2.38 -7.79
N CYS A 39 0.90 -3.27 -7.11
CA CYS A 39 2.05 -3.98 -7.63
C CYS A 39 1.97 -5.45 -7.20
N PRO A 40 2.84 -6.34 -7.71
CA PRO A 40 2.80 -7.75 -7.34
C PRO A 40 2.78 -8.01 -5.83
N LEU A 41 3.58 -7.25 -5.09
CA LEU A 41 3.69 -7.42 -3.63
C LEU A 41 2.41 -7.01 -2.90
N THR A 42 1.79 -5.88 -3.28
CA THR A 42 0.55 -5.43 -2.64
C THR A 42 -0.62 -6.33 -3.00
N GLU A 43 -0.68 -6.83 -4.22
CA GLU A 43 -1.73 -7.75 -4.64
C GLU A 43 -1.63 -9.10 -3.92
N SER A 44 -0.43 -9.68 -3.87
CA SER A 44 -0.20 -10.92 -3.12
C SER A 44 -0.50 -10.75 -1.63
N GLY A 45 -0.08 -9.63 -1.07
CA GLY A 45 -0.33 -9.30 0.33
C GLY A 45 -1.81 -9.14 0.64
N PHE A 46 -2.55 -8.48 -0.24
CA PHE A 46 -4.00 -8.34 -0.11
C PHE A 46 -4.69 -9.70 -0.07
N VAL A 47 -4.35 -10.60 -1.00
CA VAL A 47 -4.95 -11.94 -1.05
C VAL A 47 -4.59 -12.75 0.20
N ARG A 48 -3.32 -12.70 0.61
CA ARG A 48 -2.84 -13.44 1.78
C ARG A 48 -3.55 -13.00 3.05
N VAL A 49 -3.69 -11.70 3.29
CA VAL A 49 -4.37 -11.17 4.47
C VAL A 49 -5.88 -11.43 4.40
N SER A 50 -6.50 -11.21 3.25
CA SER A 50 -7.94 -11.41 3.05
C SER A 50 -8.38 -12.86 3.22
N SER A 51 -7.46 -13.81 3.05
CA SER A 51 -7.73 -15.22 3.20
C SER A 51 -7.19 -15.83 4.50
N ASN A 52 -6.70 -15.00 5.42
CA ASN A 52 -6.14 -15.46 6.69
C ASN A 52 -7.15 -15.25 7.83
N PRO A 53 -7.80 -16.33 8.34
CA PRO A 53 -8.80 -16.21 9.40
C PRO A 53 -8.21 -15.79 10.75
N ARG A 54 -6.89 -15.88 10.92
CA ARG A 54 -6.22 -15.38 12.13
C ARG A 54 -6.14 -13.85 12.17
N ILE A 55 -6.21 -13.20 10.99
CA ILE A 55 -6.13 -11.75 10.88
C ILE A 55 -7.53 -11.16 10.71
N LEU A 56 -8.35 -11.74 9.85
CA LEU A 56 -9.71 -11.26 9.56
C LEU A 56 -10.73 -12.32 9.97
N PRO A 57 -11.67 -11.99 10.89
CA PRO A 57 -12.74 -12.94 11.27
C PRO A 57 -13.62 -13.35 10.08
N GLU A 58 -13.82 -12.46 9.11
CA GLU A 58 -14.60 -12.72 7.90
C GLU A 58 -13.75 -13.19 6.72
N ALA A 59 -12.58 -13.77 6.98
CA ALA A 59 -11.65 -14.17 5.92
C ALA A 59 -12.34 -15.02 4.86
N ARG A 60 -11.99 -14.75 3.61
CA ARG A 60 -12.50 -15.48 2.44
C ARG A 60 -11.48 -16.51 1.98
N SER A 61 -11.91 -17.42 1.09
CA SER A 61 -10.95 -18.29 0.43
C SER A 61 -10.00 -17.46 -0.45
N PRO A 62 -8.80 -17.97 -0.76
CA PRO A 62 -7.92 -17.28 -1.71
C PRO A 62 -8.59 -16.97 -3.06
N ARG A 63 -9.41 -17.90 -3.56
CA ARG A 63 -10.15 -17.69 -4.80
C ARG A 63 -11.13 -16.51 -4.71
N GLU A 64 -11.85 -16.42 -3.60
CA GLU A 64 -12.77 -15.29 -3.36
C GLU A 64 -12.02 -13.98 -3.18
N ALA A 65 -10.89 -14.00 -2.48
CA ALA A 65 -10.04 -12.83 -2.29
C ALA A 65 -9.48 -12.32 -3.63
N ILE A 66 -9.06 -13.22 -4.51
CA ILE A 66 -8.60 -12.86 -5.86
C ILE A 66 -9.76 -12.27 -6.68
N ALA A 67 -10.96 -12.83 -6.57
CA ALA A 67 -12.13 -12.27 -7.26
C ALA A 67 -12.44 -10.85 -6.78
N LEU A 68 -12.33 -10.60 -5.47
CA LEU A 68 -12.50 -9.26 -4.90
C LEU A 68 -11.42 -8.30 -5.41
N LEU A 69 -10.16 -8.71 -5.39
CA LEU A 69 -9.06 -7.92 -5.94
C LEU A 69 -9.30 -7.56 -7.40
N ARG A 70 -9.75 -8.53 -8.21
CA ARG A 70 -10.03 -8.30 -9.63
C ARG A 70 -11.09 -7.22 -9.82
N ARG A 71 -12.11 -7.19 -8.98
CA ARG A 71 -13.12 -6.11 -9.02
C ARG A 71 -12.54 -4.77 -8.61
N MET A 72 -11.65 -4.74 -7.62
CA MET A 72 -11.00 -3.49 -7.18
C MET A 72 -10.14 -2.90 -8.29
N VAL A 73 -9.29 -3.70 -8.91
CA VAL A 73 -8.38 -3.20 -9.96
C VAL A 73 -9.10 -2.85 -11.26
N ALA A 74 -10.36 -3.25 -11.41
CA ALA A 74 -11.21 -2.84 -12.52
C ALA A 74 -11.82 -1.45 -12.32
N LEU A 75 -11.69 -0.85 -11.13
CA LEU A 75 -12.16 0.51 -10.87
C LEU A 75 -11.35 1.53 -11.68
N ALA A 76 -11.96 2.69 -11.91
CA ALA A 76 -11.34 3.76 -12.68
C ALA A 76 -10.00 4.21 -12.09
N ASP A 77 -9.11 4.66 -12.98
CA ASP A 77 -7.83 5.29 -12.65
C ASP A 77 -6.79 4.36 -12.02
N HIS A 78 -7.03 3.05 -12.04
CA HIS A 78 -6.06 2.06 -11.56
C HIS A 78 -4.93 1.85 -12.58
N VAL A 79 -3.70 1.75 -12.08
CA VAL A 79 -2.54 1.29 -12.84
C VAL A 79 -1.84 0.16 -12.09
N PHE A 80 -1.35 -0.81 -12.82
CA PHE A 80 -0.51 -1.87 -12.27
C PHE A 80 0.95 -1.48 -12.46
N TRP A 81 1.72 -1.43 -11.36
CA TRP A 81 3.14 -1.12 -11.40
C TRP A 81 3.98 -2.38 -11.33
N GLN A 82 4.89 -2.48 -12.27
CA GLN A 82 5.91 -3.52 -12.27
C GLN A 82 6.85 -3.32 -11.07
N ASP A 83 7.25 -4.41 -10.43
CA ASP A 83 8.22 -4.38 -9.35
C ASP A 83 9.56 -4.95 -9.84
N ASP A 84 10.50 -4.07 -10.13
CA ASP A 84 11.87 -4.40 -10.53
C ASP A 84 12.90 -3.94 -9.49
N ILE A 85 12.47 -3.71 -8.25
CA ILE A 85 13.34 -3.27 -7.17
C ILE A 85 14.08 -4.45 -6.56
N SER A 86 15.40 -4.36 -6.57
CA SER A 86 16.26 -5.24 -5.77
C SER A 86 16.58 -4.56 -4.44
N ILE A 87 16.23 -5.19 -3.32
CA ILE A 87 16.58 -4.68 -2.00
C ILE A 87 18.11 -4.61 -1.84
N ALA A 88 18.83 -5.52 -2.48
CA ALA A 88 20.29 -5.58 -2.40
C ALA A 88 20.99 -4.47 -3.17
N ALA A 89 20.29 -3.81 -4.09
CA ALA A 89 20.91 -2.85 -5.01
C ALA A 89 19.90 -1.76 -5.40
N SER A 90 19.36 -1.04 -4.43
CA SER A 90 18.40 0.02 -4.69
C SER A 90 18.83 1.35 -4.10
N ASP A 91 18.81 2.40 -4.94
CA ASP A 91 19.03 3.79 -4.50
C ASP A 91 17.83 4.37 -3.77
N PHE A 92 16.69 3.68 -3.78
CA PHE A 92 15.44 4.16 -3.16
C PHE A 92 15.27 3.64 -1.73
N ILE A 93 16.19 2.80 -1.23
CA ILE A 93 16.14 2.27 0.13
C ILE A 93 17.33 2.81 0.91
N ASP A 94 17.04 3.51 2.01
CA ASP A 94 18.05 3.94 2.96
C ASP A 94 18.16 2.87 4.06
N GLU A 95 19.10 1.95 3.90
CA GLU A 95 19.26 0.84 4.82
C GLU A 95 19.65 1.26 6.24
N THR A 96 20.20 2.48 6.41
CA THR A 96 20.53 3.00 7.74
C THR A 96 19.29 3.28 8.59
N LYS A 97 18.13 3.41 7.96
CA LYS A 97 16.85 3.65 8.63
C LYS A 97 16.09 2.37 8.98
N LEU A 98 16.58 1.22 8.54
CA LEU A 98 15.97 -0.08 8.81
C LEU A 98 16.47 -0.62 10.14
N LEU A 99 15.59 -0.67 11.13
CA LEU A 99 15.90 -1.10 12.49
C LEU A 99 15.51 -2.56 12.75
N GLY A 100 14.59 -3.12 11.97
CA GLY A 100 14.12 -4.48 12.17
C GLY A 100 13.38 -5.06 10.98
N HIS A 101 13.11 -6.36 11.06
CA HIS A 101 12.52 -7.13 9.96
C HIS A 101 11.13 -6.65 9.53
N ARG A 102 10.37 -6.03 10.44
CA ARG A 102 9.00 -5.57 10.14
C ARG A 102 8.97 -4.38 9.17
N GLN A 103 10.09 -3.70 8.98
CA GLN A 103 10.19 -2.54 8.09
C GLN A 103 10.53 -2.91 6.64
N ILE A 104 10.88 -4.16 6.36
CA ILE A 104 11.41 -4.56 5.04
C ILE A 104 10.37 -4.42 3.94
N THR A 105 9.15 -4.92 4.15
CA THR A 105 8.09 -4.78 3.16
C THR A 105 7.74 -3.32 2.90
N ASP A 106 7.66 -2.50 3.95
CA ASP A 106 7.35 -1.08 3.84
C ASP A 106 8.43 -0.33 3.05
N ALA A 107 9.70 -0.62 3.33
CA ALA A 107 10.82 -0.04 2.59
C ALA A 107 10.78 -0.44 1.12
N HIS A 108 10.47 -1.69 0.82
CA HIS A 108 10.33 -2.19 -0.54
C HIS A 108 9.20 -1.46 -1.28
N LEU A 109 8.02 -1.37 -0.67
CA LEU A 109 6.87 -0.68 -1.29
C LEU A 109 7.14 0.80 -1.52
N LEU A 110 7.80 1.45 -0.56
CA LEU A 110 8.22 2.84 -0.72
C LEU A 110 9.17 2.99 -1.91
N ALA A 111 10.12 2.07 -2.05
CA ALA A 111 11.06 2.07 -3.18
C ALA A 111 10.33 1.88 -4.51
N VAL A 112 9.35 0.99 -4.59
CA VAL A 112 8.53 0.81 -5.80
C VAL A 112 7.81 2.10 -6.16
N ALA A 113 7.19 2.76 -5.18
CA ALA A 113 6.48 4.02 -5.40
C ALA A 113 7.42 5.11 -5.92
N LEU A 114 8.59 5.26 -5.32
CA LEU A 114 9.59 6.24 -5.74
C LEU A 114 10.16 5.93 -7.13
N ARG A 115 10.39 4.66 -7.43
CA ARG A 115 10.85 4.20 -8.75
C ARG A 115 9.91 4.64 -9.86
N HIS A 116 8.61 4.65 -9.60
CA HIS A 116 7.58 5.04 -10.57
C HIS A 116 7.24 6.54 -10.50
N GLY A 117 7.98 7.32 -9.74
CA GLY A 117 7.72 8.76 -9.60
C GLY A 117 6.44 9.09 -8.84
N GLY A 118 5.93 8.14 -8.07
CA GLY A 118 4.72 8.30 -7.26
C GLY A 118 5.00 8.40 -5.77
N ARG A 119 4.00 8.05 -4.98
CA ARG A 119 4.09 8.01 -3.53
C ARG A 119 3.44 6.75 -2.98
N LEU A 120 3.76 6.39 -1.75
CA LEU A 120 3.10 5.31 -1.02
C LEU A 120 1.99 5.87 -0.13
N ALA A 121 0.77 5.42 -0.32
CA ALA A 121 -0.36 5.73 0.56
C ALA A 121 -0.54 4.60 1.56
N THR A 122 -0.53 4.93 2.85
CA THR A 122 -0.51 3.93 3.92
C THR A 122 -1.28 4.43 5.15
N LEU A 123 -1.67 3.48 6.00
CA LEU A 123 -2.20 3.77 7.33
C LEU A 123 -1.10 3.78 8.40
N ASP A 124 0.11 3.37 8.06
CA ASP A 124 1.21 3.21 9.02
C ASP A 124 2.09 4.45 9.10
N ARG A 125 2.08 5.11 10.26
CA ARG A 125 2.89 6.30 10.53
C ARG A 125 4.40 6.04 10.45
N GLY A 126 4.83 4.83 10.78
CA GLY A 126 6.24 4.45 10.78
C GLY A 126 6.89 4.48 9.41
N VAL A 127 6.11 4.39 8.34
CA VAL A 127 6.65 4.40 6.97
C VAL A 127 7.33 5.72 6.63
N THR A 128 6.86 6.83 7.18
CA THR A 128 7.47 8.15 6.92
C THR A 128 8.92 8.22 7.37
N GLN A 129 9.31 7.43 8.37
CA GLN A 129 10.68 7.37 8.87
C GLN A 129 11.64 6.65 7.93
N LEU A 130 11.11 5.90 6.96
CA LEU A 130 11.92 5.12 6.03
C LEU A 130 12.30 5.90 4.77
N VAL A 131 11.76 7.11 4.61
CA VAL A 131 12.01 7.94 3.42
C VAL A 131 13.48 8.31 3.36
N PRO A 132 14.17 8.04 2.22
CA PRO A 132 15.56 8.43 2.06
C PRO A 132 15.77 9.94 2.27
N ALA A 133 16.91 10.32 2.86
CA ALA A 133 17.22 11.73 3.16
C ALA A 133 17.21 12.62 1.93
N SER A 134 17.44 12.07 0.73
CA SER A 134 17.38 12.78 -0.53
C SER A 134 15.97 13.12 -1.00
N ARG A 135 14.94 12.64 -0.30
CA ARG A 135 13.53 12.80 -0.67
C ARG A 135 12.76 13.54 0.41
N THR A 136 11.70 14.22 0.01
CA THR A 136 10.79 14.89 0.95
C THR A 136 9.72 13.91 1.40
N ALA A 137 9.60 13.69 2.72
CA ALA A 137 8.67 12.71 3.28
C ALA A 137 7.22 12.97 2.85
N SER A 138 6.78 14.22 2.85
CA SER A 138 5.41 14.59 2.47
C SER A 138 5.11 14.34 0.98
N HIS A 139 6.13 14.26 0.13
CA HIS A 139 5.97 13.90 -1.28
C HIS A 139 6.07 12.40 -1.53
N ALA A 140 6.77 11.67 -0.66
CA ALA A 140 7.02 10.25 -0.81
C ALA A 140 5.93 9.37 -0.17
N VAL A 141 5.30 9.85 0.89
CA VAL A 141 4.31 9.10 1.67
C VAL A 141 3.08 9.96 1.93
N THR A 142 1.91 9.38 1.67
CA THR A 142 0.64 9.92 2.13
C THR A 142 0.13 9.07 3.27
N LEU A 143 -0.02 9.65 4.44
CA LEU A 143 -0.59 8.97 5.59
C LEU A 143 -2.10 9.18 5.58
N VAL A 144 -2.84 8.09 5.44
CA VAL A 144 -4.30 8.12 5.46
C VAL A 144 -4.76 8.01 6.91
N LEU A 145 -5.18 9.14 7.47
CA LEU A 145 -5.56 9.22 8.89
C LEU A 145 -7.05 9.05 9.09
N ALA A 146 -7.42 8.39 10.18
CA ALA A 146 -8.79 8.44 10.66
C ALA A 146 -9.08 9.87 11.11
N GLU A 147 -10.21 10.43 10.66
CA GLU A 147 -10.69 11.71 11.17
C GLU A 147 -11.14 11.51 12.62
N ALA A 148 -10.72 12.41 13.48
CA ALA A 148 -11.14 12.42 14.87
C ALA A 148 -12.65 12.72 14.97
#